data_50c8380cc437355a6bbe4729e83bf370
#
_entry.id   50c8380cc437355a6bbe4729e83bf370
#
_cell.length_a   1.000
_cell.length_b   1.000
_cell.length_c   1.000
_cell.angle_alpha   90.00
_cell.angle_beta   90.00
_cell.angle_gamma   90.00
#
_symmetry.space_group_name_H-M   'P 1'
#
loop_
_entity.id
_entity.type
_entity.pdbx_description
1 polymer ?
#
loop_
_entity_poly.entity_id
_entity_poly.type
_entity_poly.pdbx_seq_one_letter_code
_entity_poly.pdbx_strand_id
1 'polypeptide(L)'
;MKITEVVGAPIIAYHGTTDDISQFRPLTHFGTEQAARDRMDYKKNANGKVYKVQLDIRNPFTIKDFPGIHYDRVYAFDLRDKKLLSQEEMEKITMLQDPAELRAALIAKVRELGYDGFVYKNRYEDKGNISYVILDPSQVKVLEVILANEVKENLADGKVKGKSRPGRVKRAGASCAGSVTDLRAKAKKYGGEKGKMYHWCANMKGGKK
;
A
#
# COMPACT_ATOMS: atom_id res chain seq x y z
N MET A 1 6.53 20.78 10.97
CA MET A 1 6.87 19.52 11.65
C MET A 1 7.84 18.79 10.74
N LYS A 2 9.12 18.70 11.07
CA LYS A 2 10.09 17.92 10.28
C LYS A 2 9.77 16.45 10.52
N ILE A 3 9.50 15.69 9.48
CA ILE A 3 9.48 14.23 9.53
C ILE A 3 10.97 13.82 9.53
N THR A 4 11.63 14.03 10.65
CA THR A 4 12.96 13.51 10.92
C THR A 4 12.76 12.28 11.79
N GLU A 5 13.32 11.20 11.32
CA GLU A 5 13.47 9.89 11.94
C GLU A 5 12.62 8.80 11.31
N VAL A 6 13.28 8.02 10.44
CA VAL A 6 13.99 6.82 10.91
C VAL A 6 15.27 6.63 10.08
N VAL A 7 16.38 7.20 10.49
CA VAL A 7 17.70 6.79 10.00
C VAL A 7 18.02 5.47 10.71
N GLY A 8 17.86 4.34 10.02
CA GLY A 8 18.33 3.05 10.50
C GLY A 8 17.44 1.83 10.31
N ALA A 9 16.11 1.97 10.27
CA ALA A 9 15.24 0.81 10.03
C ALA A 9 14.75 0.79 8.57
N PRO A 10 14.65 -0.41 7.95
CA PRO A 10 14.12 -0.53 6.59
C PRO A 10 12.66 -0.06 6.55
N ILE A 11 12.32 0.78 5.58
CA ILE A 11 10.94 1.24 5.38
C ILE A 11 10.15 0.09 4.77
N ILE A 12 9.19 -0.43 5.52
CA ILE A 12 8.23 -1.42 4.99
C ILE A 12 7.00 -0.68 4.52
N ALA A 13 6.66 -0.85 3.24
CA ALA A 13 5.54 -0.18 2.61
C ALA A 13 4.80 -1.12 1.65
N TYR A 14 3.69 -0.65 1.09
CA TYR A 14 2.80 -1.47 0.27
C TYR A 14 2.34 -0.71 -0.97
N HIS A 15 2.15 -1.46 -2.06
CA HIS A 15 1.59 -0.95 -3.30
C HIS A 15 0.45 -1.84 -3.79
N GLY A 16 -0.70 -1.26 -4.06
CA GLY A 16 -1.88 -1.97 -4.56
C GLY A 16 -2.06 -1.77 -6.06
N THR A 17 -2.24 -2.87 -6.80
CA THR A 17 -2.47 -2.84 -8.26
C THR A 17 -3.24 -4.07 -8.73
N THR A 18 -3.85 -3.97 -9.90
CA THR A 18 -4.44 -5.11 -10.63
C THR A 18 -3.47 -5.72 -11.63
N ASP A 19 -2.34 -5.04 -11.90
CA ASP A 19 -1.35 -5.45 -12.87
C ASP A 19 -0.30 -6.38 -12.27
N ASP A 20 0.31 -7.20 -13.12
CA ASP A 20 1.52 -7.93 -12.78
C ASP A 20 2.73 -7.00 -12.93
N ILE A 21 3.38 -6.71 -11.81
CA ILE A 21 4.56 -5.85 -11.80
C ILE A 21 5.81 -6.73 -11.76
N SER A 22 6.58 -6.71 -12.86
CA SER A 22 7.94 -7.29 -12.91
C SER A 22 8.97 -6.32 -12.33
N GLN A 23 8.77 -5.01 -12.54
CA GLN A 23 9.60 -3.93 -12.03
C GLN A 23 8.76 -2.68 -11.81
N PHE A 24 8.91 -2.04 -10.65
CA PHE A 24 8.27 -0.77 -10.38
C PHE A 24 8.85 0.35 -11.24
N ARG A 25 8.00 1.29 -11.63
CA ARG A 25 8.44 2.47 -12.40
C ARG A 25 8.91 3.57 -11.46
N PRO A 26 9.81 4.47 -11.91
CA PRO A 26 10.07 5.70 -11.18
C PRO A 26 8.76 6.46 -10.89
N LEU A 27 8.72 7.15 -9.76
CA LEU A 27 7.56 7.86 -9.22
C LEU A 27 6.37 6.95 -8.84
N THR A 28 6.60 5.66 -8.61
CA THR A 28 5.60 4.78 -8.00
C THR A 28 5.43 5.13 -6.51
N HIS A 29 4.16 5.13 -6.07
CA HIS A 29 3.75 5.43 -4.70
C HIS A 29 3.63 4.16 -3.86
N PHE A 30 4.05 4.26 -2.61
CA PHE A 30 3.95 3.20 -1.61
C PHE A 30 3.39 3.79 -0.31
N GLY A 31 2.46 3.10 0.33
CA GLY A 31 1.84 3.53 1.56
C GLY A 31 1.71 2.40 2.58
N THR A 32 0.73 2.53 3.45
CA THR A 32 0.33 1.45 4.36
C THR A 32 -0.39 0.34 3.59
N GLU A 33 -0.53 -0.83 4.20
CA GLU A 33 -1.32 -1.93 3.62
C GLU A 33 -2.77 -1.48 3.36
N GLN A 34 -3.34 -0.67 4.25
CA GLN A 34 -4.69 -0.15 4.09
C GLN A 34 -4.77 0.81 2.89
N ALA A 35 -3.83 1.74 2.73
CA ALA A 35 -3.79 2.65 1.58
C ALA A 35 -3.67 1.88 0.25
N ALA A 36 -2.82 0.85 0.20
CA ALA A 36 -2.69 -0.01 -0.97
C ALA A 36 -4.01 -0.73 -1.33
N ARG A 37 -4.76 -1.16 -0.32
CA ARG A 37 -6.07 -1.80 -0.48
C ARG A 37 -7.15 -0.81 -0.91
N ASP A 38 -7.20 0.37 -0.30
CA ASP A 38 -8.15 1.43 -0.63
C ASP A 38 -7.97 1.87 -2.08
N ARG A 39 -6.72 2.00 -2.53
CA ARG A 39 -6.40 2.35 -3.92
C ARG A 39 -6.94 1.37 -4.94
N MET A 40 -6.90 0.08 -4.65
CA MET A 40 -7.40 -0.97 -5.55
C MET A 40 -8.91 -1.09 -5.57
N ASP A 41 -9.61 -0.51 -4.58
CA ASP A 41 -10.99 -0.93 -4.31
C ASP A 41 -11.12 -2.47 -4.35
N TYR A 42 -10.30 -3.15 -3.52
CA TYR A 42 -10.14 -4.61 -3.53
C TYR A 42 -11.45 -5.40 -3.44
N LYS A 43 -12.53 -4.75 -2.97
CA LYS A 43 -13.86 -5.37 -2.94
C LYS A 43 -14.45 -5.60 -4.32
N LYS A 44 -14.04 -4.81 -5.31
CA LYS A 44 -14.49 -4.90 -6.69
C LYS A 44 -13.52 -5.66 -7.60
N ASN A 45 -12.21 -5.67 -7.26
CA ASN A 45 -11.16 -6.23 -8.09
C ASN A 45 -10.67 -7.58 -7.54
N ALA A 46 -11.25 -8.69 -8.03
CA ALA A 46 -10.86 -10.05 -7.61
C ALA A 46 -9.40 -10.41 -7.90
N ASN A 47 -8.78 -9.76 -8.89
CA ASN A 47 -7.38 -10.00 -9.32
C ASN A 47 -6.40 -8.98 -8.73
N GLY A 48 -6.83 -8.16 -7.77
CA GLY A 48 -5.96 -7.20 -7.12
C GLY A 48 -4.80 -7.86 -6.37
N LYS A 49 -3.64 -7.22 -6.38
CA LYS A 49 -2.42 -7.63 -5.70
C LYS A 49 -1.92 -6.51 -4.81
N VAL A 50 -1.47 -6.86 -3.62
CA VAL A 50 -0.75 -5.96 -2.72
C VAL A 50 0.68 -6.43 -2.64
N TYR A 51 1.60 -5.63 -3.13
CA TYR A 51 3.03 -5.84 -3.01
C TYR A 51 3.50 -5.27 -1.68
N LYS A 52 3.99 -6.12 -0.79
CA LYS A 52 4.73 -5.72 0.40
C LYS A 52 6.18 -5.57 0.02
N VAL A 53 6.74 -4.39 0.28
CA VAL A 53 8.10 -4.06 -0.14
C VAL A 53 8.92 -3.47 0.99
N GLN A 54 10.23 -3.56 0.84
CA GLN A 54 11.19 -2.78 1.58
C GLN A 54 11.73 -1.69 0.66
N LEU A 55 11.72 -0.44 1.13
CA LEU A 55 12.22 0.72 0.40
C LEU A 55 13.58 1.16 0.97
N ASP A 56 14.52 1.48 0.08
CA ASP A 56 15.77 2.17 0.42
C ASP A 56 15.63 3.65 0.05
N ILE A 57 15.03 4.42 0.94
CA ILE A 57 14.88 5.88 0.87
C ILE A 57 15.43 6.44 2.18
N ARG A 58 16.40 7.35 2.08
CA ARG A 58 17.14 7.89 3.24
C ARG A 58 16.92 9.38 3.46
N ASN A 59 16.73 10.12 2.38
CA ASN A 59 16.53 11.57 2.43
C ASN A 59 15.37 12.01 1.53
N PRO A 60 14.10 11.65 1.86
CA PRO A 60 12.97 12.01 1.05
C PRO A 60 12.60 13.49 1.19
N PHE A 61 12.22 14.11 0.08
CA PHE A 61 11.64 15.44 0.10
C PHE A 61 10.15 15.38 0.48
N THR A 62 9.73 16.21 1.43
CA THR A 62 8.33 16.24 1.87
C THR A 62 7.47 17.06 0.92
N ILE A 63 6.46 16.43 0.34
CA ILE A 63 5.47 17.04 -0.57
C ILE A 63 4.08 17.11 0.05
N LYS A 64 3.19 17.86 -0.61
CA LYS A 64 1.76 17.81 -0.31
C LYS A 64 1.12 16.60 -0.99
N ASP A 65 0.10 16.03 -0.39
CA ASP A 65 -0.75 15.05 -1.04
C ASP A 65 -1.79 15.75 -1.92
N PHE A 66 -1.79 15.44 -3.21
CA PHE A 66 -2.68 16.04 -4.20
C PHE A 66 -3.80 15.09 -4.57
N PRO A 67 -5.06 15.56 -4.68
CA PRO A 67 -6.16 14.73 -5.15
C PRO A 67 -6.06 14.46 -6.65
N GLY A 68 -6.35 13.24 -7.07
CA GLY A 68 -6.57 12.87 -8.45
C GLY A 68 -5.40 12.20 -9.14
N ILE A 69 -5.40 12.27 -10.48
CA ILE A 69 -4.39 11.63 -11.31
C ILE A 69 -3.04 12.32 -11.08
N HIS A 70 -2.04 11.54 -10.72
CA HIS A 70 -0.70 12.03 -10.44
C HIS A 70 -0.07 12.58 -11.71
N TYR A 71 -0.18 13.90 -11.86
CA TYR A 71 0.64 14.59 -12.84
C TYR A 71 2.02 14.77 -12.21
N ASP A 72 3.02 14.16 -12.78
CA ASP A 72 4.43 14.28 -12.32
C ASP A 72 4.85 15.74 -12.15
N ARG A 73 4.20 16.66 -12.87
CA ARG A 73 4.38 18.12 -12.77
C ARG A 73 4.14 18.70 -11.38
N VAL A 74 3.25 18.12 -10.57
CA VAL A 74 2.92 18.68 -9.24
C VAL A 74 4.12 18.69 -8.30
N TYR A 75 5.07 17.77 -8.49
CA TYR A 75 6.30 17.76 -7.69
C TYR A 75 7.18 18.98 -7.96
N ALA A 76 7.26 19.43 -9.21
CA ALA A 76 7.99 20.64 -9.58
C ALA A 76 7.37 21.89 -8.96
N PHE A 77 6.05 21.96 -8.88
CA PHE A 77 5.36 23.07 -8.18
C PHE A 77 5.67 23.09 -6.68
N ASP A 78 5.66 21.91 -6.00
CA ASP A 78 6.01 21.86 -4.59
C ASP A 78 7.47 22.25 -4.32
N LEU A 79 8.39 21.85 -5.20
CA LEU A 79 9.81 22.26 -5.11
C LEU A 79 9.94 23.79 -5.26
N ARG A 80 9.24 24.39 -6.23
CA ARG A 80 9.22 25.85 -6.40
C ARG A 80 8.62 26.56 -5.18
N ASP A 81 7.48 26.09 -4.68
CA ASP A 81 6.80 26.69 -3.52
C ASP A 81 7.70 26.70 -2.28
N LYS A 82 8.61 25.73 -2.19
CA LYS A 82 9.62 25.67 -1.13
C LYS A 82 10.93 26.36 -1.49
N LYS A 83 10.97 27.10 -2.60
CA LYS A 83 12.13 27.89 -3.07
C LYS A 83 13.37 27.04 -3.40
N LEU A 84 13.16 25.78 -3.77
CA LEU A 84 14.20 24.86 -4.22
C LEU A 84 14.34 24.84 -5.74
N LEU A 85 13.34 25.33 -6.47
CA LEU A 85 13.37 25.64 -7.87
C LEU A 85 13.02 27.11 -8.09
N SER A 86 13.68 27.75 -9.06
CA SER A 86 13.19 29.01 -9.62
C SER A 86 11.93 28.79 -10.46
N GLN A 87 11.21 29.86 -10.76
CA GLN A 87 10.07 29.80 -11.67
C GLN A 87 10.49 29.27 -13.05
N GLU A 88 11.63 29.73 -13.57
CA GLU A 88 12.17 29.30 -14.87
C GLU A 88 12.51 27.80 -14.91
N GLU A 89 13.17 27.29 -13.88
CA GLU A 89 13.50 25.85 -13.78
C GLU A 89 12.25 24.98 -13.71
N MET A 90 11.25 25.40 -12.92
CA MET A 90 9.97 24.72 -12.83
C MET A 90 9.26 24.70 -14.18
N GLU A 91 9.21 25.82 -14.90
CA GLU A 91 8.61 25.92 -16.24
C GLU A 91 9.33 25.03 -17.25
N LYS A 92 10.65 25.03 -17.28
CA LYS A 92 11.45 24.13 -18.14
C LYS A 92 11.06 22.66 -17.97
N ILE A 93 10.90 22.21 -16.73
CA ILE A 93 10.50 20.84 -16.43
C ILE A 93 9.04 20.59 -16.83
N THR A 94 8.12 21.49 -16.44
CA THR A 94 6.68 21.25 -16.61
C THR A 94 6.18 21.46 -18.04
N MET A 95 6.94 22.15 -18.90
CA MET A 95 6.63 22.32 -20.32
C MET A 95 7.03 21.14 -21.18
N LEU A 96 7.82 20.18 -20.68
CA LEU A 96 8.14 18.96 -21.39
C LEU A 96 6.85 18.18 -21.71
N GLN A 97 6.67 17.83 -22.97
CA GLN A 97 5.47 17.13 -23.44
C GLN A 97 5.58 15.62 -23.28
N ASP A 98 6.76 15.09 -23.47
CA ASP A 98 7.03 13.67 -23.25
C ASP A 98 7.04 13.37 -21.73
N PRO A 99 6.17 12.46 -21.26
CA PRO A 99 6.12 12.09 -19.83
C PRO A 99 7.42 11.44 -19.34
N ALA A 100 8.17 10.77 -20.21
CA ALA A 100 9.43 10.12 -19.83
C ALA A 100 10.53 11.17 -19.62
N GLU A 101 10.63 12.15 -20.54
CA GLU A 101 11.57 13.27 -20.43
C GLU A 101 11.25 14.13 -19.19
N LEU A 102 9.97 14.42 -18.95
CA LEU A 102 9.54 15.17 -17.77
C LEU A 102 9.96 14.47 -16.48
N ARG A 103 9.71 13.16 -16.37
CA ARG A 103 10.12 12.36 -15.19
C ARG A 103 11.62 12.37 -15.02
N ALA A 104 12.36 12.16 -16.11
CA ALA A 104 13.82 12.16 -16.08
C ALA A 104 14.38 13.50 -15.59
N ALA A 105 13.88 14.61 -16.13
CA ALA A 105 14.30 15.96 -15.71
C ALA A 105 13.95 16.25 -14.25
N LEU A 106 12.74 15.90 -13.81
CA LEU A 106 12.31 16.04 -12.43
C LEU A 106 13.20 15.22 -11.47
N ILE A 107 13.43 13.95 -11.79
CA ILE A 107 14.25 13.04 -10.95
C ILE A 107 15.69 13.54 -10.89
N ALA A 108 16.25 13.96 -12.01
CA ALA A 108 17.62 14.55 -12.03
C ALA A 108 17.71 15.74 -11.10
N LYS A 109 16.71 16.63 -11.15
CA LYS A 109 16.70 17.83 -10.31
C LYS A 109 16.52 17.50 -8.83
N VAL A 110 15.65 16.56 -8.48
CA VAL A 110 15.46 16.12 -7.09
C VAL A 110 16.75 15.53 -6.53
N ARG A 111 17.48 14.73 -7.32
CA ARG A 111 18.77 14.18 -6.94
C ARG A 111 19.86 15.23 -6.80
N GLU A 112 19.90 16.22 -7.70
CA GLU A 112 20.81 17.37 -7.61
C GLU A 112 20.63 18.13 -6.29
N LEU A 113 19.38 18.23 -5.81
CA LEU A 113 19.04 18.83 -4.53
C LEU A 113 19.34 17.94 -3.33
N GLY A 114 19.90 16.74 -3.55
CA GLY A 114 20.31 15.79 -2.53
C GLY A 114 19.21 14.90 -1.98
N TYR A 115 18.02 14.87 -2.63
CA TYR A 115 16.93 14.00 -2.20
C TYR A 115 16.90 12.69 -3.02
N ASP A 116 16.46 11.62 -2.37
CA ASP A 116 16.38 10.27 -2.96
C ASP A 116 14.96 9.71 -3.08
N GLY A 117 13.95 10.50 -2.76
CA GLY A 117 12.54 10.12 -2.85
C GLY A 117 11.64 11.27 -2.44
N PHE A 118 10.33 10.97 -2.42
CA PHE A 118 9.37 11.88 -1.80
C PHE A 118 8.64 11.17 -0.67
N VAL A 119 8.16 11.99 0.28
CA VAL A 119 7.32 11.54 1.40
C VAL A 119 6.16 12.49 1.58
N TYR A 120 4.97 11.97 1.85
CA TYR A 120 3.79 12.77 2.14
C TYR A 120 2.88 12.12 3.16
N LYS A 121 2.08 12.96 3.83
CA LYS A 121 1.02 12.50 4.70
C LYS A 121 -0.24 12.31 3.87
N ASN A 122 -0.70 11.07 3.77
CA ASN A 122 -1.86 10.70 2.97
C ASN A 122 -3.13 11.37 3.47
N ARG A 123 -3.95 11.93 2.56
CA ARG A 123 -5.18 12.66 2.85
C ARG A 123 -6.42 11.94 2.35
N TYR A 124 -6.27 11.00 1.45
CA TYR A 124 -7.35 10.34 0.72
C TYR A 124 -7.44 8.85 1.07
N GLU A 125 -6.40 8.07 0.78
CA GLU A 125 -6.35 6.65 1.16
C GLU A 125 -5.68 6.54 2.54
N ASP A 126 -6.25 5.81 3.48
CA ASP A 126 -5.72 5.62 4.85
C ASP A 126 -5.21 6.92 5.49
N LYS A 127 -6.13 7.88 5.61
CA LYS A 127 -5.89 9.27 5.98
C LYS A 127 -5.03 9.43 7.23
N GLY A 128 -3.98 10.22 7.09
CA GLY A 128 -3.10 10.60 8.20
C GLY A 128 -1.82 9.78 8.28
N ASN A 129 -1.73 8.67 7.56
CA ASN A 129 -0.54 7.85 7.49
C ASN A 129 0.45 8.34 6.42
N ILE A 130 1.68 7.83 6.47
CA ILE A 130 2.78 8.25 5.60
C ILE A 130 2.80 7.39 4.35
N SER A 131 3.04 8.05 3.22
CA SER A 131 3.31 7.41 1.93
C SER A 131 4.61 7.93 1.33
N TYR A 132 5.25 7.10 0.52
CA TYR A 132 6.54 7.35 -0.11
C TYR A 132 6.44 7.26 -1.62
N VAL A 133 7.33 7.96 -2.33
CA VAL A 133 7.48 7.86 -3.78
C VAL A 133 8.95 7.62 -4.10
N ILE A 134 9.23 6.59 -4.86
CA ILE A 134 10.58 6.24 -5.29
C ILE A 134 11.03 7.07 -6.48
N LEU A 135 12.33 7.31 -6.63
CA LEU A 135 12.93 7.88 -7.83
C LEU A 135 13.52 6.83 -8.76
N ASP A 136 13.79 5.64 -8.23
CA ASP A 136 14.47 4.56 -8.95
C ASP A 136 13.91 3.18 -8.57
N PRO A 137 13.68 2.29 -9.54
CA PRO A 137 13.23 0.93 -9.27
C PRO A 137 14.16 0.13 -8.33
N SER A 138 15.46 0.41 -8.36
CA SER A 138 16.45 -0.26 -7.48
C SER A 138 16.23 0.00 -5.98
N GLN A 139 15.47 1.04 -5.64
CA GLN A 139 15.09 1.34 -4.26
C GLN A 139 14.05 0.37 -3.69
N VAL A 140 13.50 -0.54 -4.51
CA VAL A 140 12.41 -1.43 -4.10
C VAL A 140 12.86 -2.88 -4.06
N LYS A 141 12.76 -3.49 -2.89
CA LYS A 141 12.87 -4.93 -2.72
C LYS A 141 11.50 -5.51 -2.40
N VAL A 142 10.95 -6.33 -3.31
CA VAL A 142 9.69 -7.04 -3.05
C VAL A 142 9.94 -8.12 -1.99
N LEU A 143 9.13 -8.12 -0.94
CA LEU A 143 9.17 -9.10 0.15
C LEU A 143 8.07 -10.14 0.02
N GLU A 144 6.88 -9.72 -0.43
CA GLU A 144 5.69 -10.56 -0.50
C GLU A 144 4.70 -9.98 -1.52
N VAL A 145 3.96 -10.86 -2.19
CA VAL A 145 2.81 -10.48 -3.02
C VAL A 145 1.57 -11.13 -2.41
N ILE A 146 0.62 -10.30 -1.98
CA ILE A 146 -0.62 -10.72 -1.34
C ILE A 146 -1.74 -10.60 -2.36
N LEU A 147 -2.41 -11.70 -2.69
CA LEU A 147 -3.53 -11.69 -3.62
C LEU A 147 -4.82 -11.20 -2.94
N ALA A 148 -5.65 -10.46 -3.65
CA ALA A 148 -6.91 -9.91 -3.11
C ALA A 148 -7.88 -11.01 -2.62
N ASN A 149 -7.89 -12.18 -3.27
CA ASN A 149 -8.69 -13.32 -2.86
C ASN A 149 -8.18 -13.98 -1.56
N GLU A 150 -6.87 -13.97 -1.30
CA GLU A 150 -6.30 -14.47 -0.03
C GLU A 150 -6.66 -13.55 1.14
N VAL A 151 -6.83 -12.26 0.87
CA VAL A 151 -7.25 -11.25 1.85
C VAL A 151 -8.69 -11.45 2.30
N LYS A 152 -9.59 -11.92 1.41
CA LYS A 152 -10.97 -12.22 1.81
C LYS A 152 -11.05 -13.29 2.90
N GLU A 153 -10.11 -14.23 2.93
CA GLU A 153 -10.05 -15.21 4.02
C GLU A 153 -9.56 -14.60 5.35
N ASN A 154 -8.68 -13.62 5.29
CA ASN A 154 -8.14 -12.95 6.48
C ASN A 154 -9.10 -11.89 7.06
N LEU A 155 -9.91 -11.22 6.22
CA LEU A 155 -10.93 -10.26 6.66
C LEU A 155 -12.15 -10.92 7.30
N ALA A 156 -12.34 -12.23 7.04
CA ALA A 156 -13.42 -13.02 7.63
C ALA A 156 -13.19 -13.37 9.12
N ASP A 157 -12.11 -12.93 9.73
CA ASP A 157 -11.72 -13.29 11.11
C ASP A 157 -12.50 -12.59 12.23
N GLY A 158 -13.72 -12.19 11.98
CA GLY A 158 -14.69 -11.78 13.00
C GLY A 158 -14.33 -10.50 13.76
N LYS A 159 -15.33 -9.69 14.05
CA LYS A 159 -15.22 -8.57 14.96
C LYS A 159 -15.52 -9.03 16.40
N VAL A 160 -14.62 -8.75 17.35
CA VAL A 160 -14.92 -8.86 18.77
C VAL A 160 -14.96 -7.46 19.34
N LYS A 161 -16.11 -7.07 19.91
CA LYS A 161 -16.37 -5.71 20.44
C LYS A 161 -16.06 -4.61 19.40
N GLY A 162 -16.47 -4.80 18.14
CA GLY A 162 -16.25 -3.84 17.05
C GLY A 162 -14.83 -3.82 16.46
N LYS A 163 -13.88 -4.57 16.99
CA LYS A 163 -12.50 -4.65 16.50
C LYS A 163 -12.29 -5.92 15.68
N SER A 164 -11.73 -5.78 14.48
CA SER A 164 -11.27 -6.91 13.66
C SER A 164 -10.08 -7.59 14.33
N ARG A 165 -10.01 -8.93 14.23
CA ARG A 165 -8.87 -9.75 14.66
C ARG A 165 -8.37 -10.59 13.49
N PRO A 166 -7.66 -10.00 12.51
CA PRO A 166 -7.21 -10.71 11.33
C PRO A 166 -6.26 -11.86 11.69
N GLY A 167 -6.35 -12.97 10.93
CA GLY A 167 -5.51 -14.15 11.12
C GLY A 167 -5.93 -15.08 12.25
N ARG A 168 -7.05 -14.85 12.96
CA ARG A 168 -7.49 -15.68 14.10
C ARG A 168 -7.78 -17.13 13.67
N VAL A 169 -8.45 -17.33 12.54
CA VAL A 169 -8.76 -18.67 12.00
C VAL A 169 -7.46 -19.45 11.74
N LYS A 170 -6.50 -18.84 11.05
CA LYS A 170 -5.20 -19.44 10.74
C LYS A 170 -4.39 -19.73 12.01
N ARG A 171 -4.34 -18.78 12.96
CA ARG A 171 -3.66 -18.97 14.25
C ARG A 171 -4.29 -20.09 15.10
N ALA A 172 -5.59 -20.29 15.00
CA ALA A 172 -6.29 -21.41 15.64
C ALA A 172 -6.07 -22.75 14.90
N GLY A 173 -5.32 -22.78 13.80
CA GLY A 173 -5.12 -23.96 12.97
C GLY A 173 -6.40 -24.45 12.30
N ALA A 174 -7.36 -23.55 12.04
CA ALA A 174 -8.61 -23.80 11.34
C ALA A 174 -8.55 -23.27 9.90
N SER A 175 -9.55 -23.66 9.08
CA SER A 175 -9.74 -23.15 7.72
C SER A 175 -11.23 -23.06 7.43
N CYS A 176 -11.67 -21.99 6.75
CA CYS A 176 -13.03 -21.84 6.28
C CYS A 176 -13.30 -22.56 4.95
N ALA A 177 -12.35 -23.33 4.43
CA ALA A 177 -12.56 -24.17 3.24
C ALA A 177 -13.49 -25.35 3.56
N GLY A 178 -14.34 -25.72 2.61
CA GLY A 178 -15.32 -26.82 2.74
C GLY A 178 -16.78 -26.34 2.80
N SER A 179 -17.71 -27.29 2.79
CA SER A 179 -19.14 -27.03 2.91
C SER A 179 -19.54 -26.60 4.33
N VAL A 180 -20.73 -26.01 4.49
CA VAL A 180 -21.28 -25.67 5.82
C VAL A 180 -21.39 -26.92 6.70
N THR A 181 -21.77 -28.04 6.10
CA THR A 181 -21.90 -29.34 6.79
C THR A 181 -20.56 -29.84 7.28
N ASP A 182 -19.51 -29.80 6.43
CA ASP A 182 -18.15 -30.20 6.80
C ASP A 182 -17.57 -29.33 7.91
N LEU A 183 -17.80 -28.02 7.83
CA LEU A 183 -17.33 -27.06 8.83
C LEU A 183 -18.02 -27.29 10.19
N ARG A 184 -19.33 -27.62 10.19
CA ARG A 184 -20.06 -28.01 11.41
C ARG A 184 -19.56 -29.33 12.01
N ALA A 185 -19.25 -30.32 11.16
CA ALA A 185 -18.66 -31.57 11.59
C ALA A 185 -17.28 -31.34 12.24
N LYS A 186 -16.42 -30.53 11.60
CA LYS A 186 -15.11 -30.12 12.16
C LYS A 186 -15.25 -29.32 13.45
N ALA A 187 -16.26 -28.45 13.57
CA ALA A 187 -16.52 -27.71 14.80
C ALA A 187 -16.84 -28.62 15.98
N LYS A 188 -17.56 -29.72 15.74
CA LYS A 188 -17.83 -30.75 16.77
C LYS A 188 -16.60 -31.62 17.08
N LYS A 189 -15.77 -31.93 16.06
CA LYS A 189 -14.59 -32.78 16.18
C LYS A 189 -13.47 -32.11 16.95
N TYR A 190 -13.24 -30.81 16.77
CA TYR A 190 -12.14 -30.08 17.37
C TYR A 190 -12.63 -29.25 18.57
N GLY A 191 -11.96 -29.40 19.72
CA GLY A 191 -12.23 -28.58 20.91
C GLY A 191 -11.56 -27.20 20.88
N GLY A 192 -11.83 -26.41 21.92
CA GLY A 192 -11.14 -25.13 22.16
C GLY A 192 -11.35 -24.07 21.06
N GLU A 193 -10.32 -23.29 20.81
CA GLU A 193 -10.37 -22.18 19.87
C GLU A 193 -10.54 -22.65 18.42
N LYS A 194 -9.94 -23.78 18.05
CA LYS A 194 -10.05 -24.37 16.73
C LYS A 194 -11.50 -24.75 16.38
N GLY A 195 -12.19 -25.40 17.30
CA GLY A 195 -13.62 -25.75 17.12
C GLY A 195 -14.50 -24.51 17.00
N LYS A 196 -14.25 -23.50 17.83
CA LYS A 196 -14.96 -22.21 17.75
C LYS A 196 -14.77 -21.54 16.38
N MET A 197 -13.58 -21.61 15.79
CA MET A 197 -13.31 -21.03 14.47
C MET A 197 -14.04 -21.78 13.35
N TYR A 198 -14.11 -23.11 13.37
CA TYR A 198 -14.90 -23.90 12.43
C TYR A 198 -16.40 -23.60 12.54
N HIS A 199 -16.93 -23.44 13.75
CA HIS A 199 -18.32 -23.05 13.97
C HIS A 199 -18.59 -21.66 13.41
N TRP A 200 -17.70 -20.70 13.63
CA TRP A 200 -17.79 -19.36 13.06
C TRP A 200 -17.75 -19.39 11.52
N CYS A 201 -16.83 -20.14 10.90
CA CYS A 201 -16.77 -20.32 9.45
C CYS A 201 -18.09 -20.89 8.87
N ALA A 202 -18.68 -21.86 9.56
CA ALA A 202 -19.94 -22.46 9.15
C ALA A 202 -21.11 -21.44 9.17
N ASN A 203 -21.16 -20.62 10.21
CA ASN A 203 -22.20 -19.59 10.33
C ASN A 203 -22.06 -18.49 9.28
N MET A 204 -20.83 -18.05 8.99
CA MET A 204 -20.54 -17.07 7.94
C MET A 204 -20.96 -17.57 6.56
N LYS A 205 -20.66 -18.84 6.22
CA LYS A 205 -21.08 -19.45 4.94
C LYS A 205 -22.57 -19.76 4.87
N GLY A 206 -23.20 -20.08 5.98
CA GLY A 206 -24.62 -20.40 6.04
C GLY A 206 -25.56 -19.20 6.04
N GLY A 207 -25.02 -17.96 5.93
CA GLY A 207 -25.83 -16.74 5.81
C GLY A 207 -26.70 -16.43 7.03
N LYS A 208 -26.37 -16.94 8.21
CA LYS A 208 -27.06 -16.50 9.42
C LYS A 208 -26.69 -15.05 9.73
N LYS A 209 -27.66 -14.17 9.48
CA LYS A 209 -27.68 -12.79 9.96
C LYS A 209 -27.70 -12.73 11.48
#